data_81e2ae61514367b59bec59d55e324b00
#
_entry.id   81e2ae61514367b59bec59d55e324b00
#
_cell.length_a   1.000
_cell.length_b   1.000
_cell.length_c   1.000
_cell.angle_alpha   90.00
_cell.angle_beta   90.00
_cell.angle_gamma   90.00
#
_symmetry.space_group_name_H-M   'P 1'
#
loop_
_entity.id
_entity.type
_entity.pdbx_description
1 polymer ?
#
loop_
_entity_poly.entity_id
_entity_poly.type
_entity_poly.pdbx_seq_one_letter_code
_entity_poly.pdbx_strand_id
1 'polypeptide(L)'
;MLTYQAECVVAAGNRLGEGPVWDERLGELFWVDIEERKLQRFRPRDGRVAVHGFDQKIGCAVPAEDGSWILGLADGFYRFDPDTEQTGLIVHTDEPDADNRVNDGKCDPEGRFWAGTISAKWTRNASLYMLEAGGKLTRKLTDVICSNGLAWTADGRTMYYIDTGERIVWAFDFDPETGAIANRRVAIEYPADEPGDPDGMCIDAEGKLWIGHWGGRQAGRWDPVTGRKLASVPIPVENVTSCAFGGEHFDELYITTAGGGSGQNTGKQPLAGGLFRVKVDVPGLPVQRARV
;
A
#
# COMPACT_ATOMS: atom_id res chain seq x y z
N MET A 1 7.70 7.62 23.60
CA MET A 1 7.39 7.03 22.29
C MET A 1 8.52 6.06 21.95
N LEU A 2 8.18 4.82 21.58
CA LEU A 2 9.15 3.80 21.18
C LEU A 2 9.76 4.16 19.81
N THR A 3 11.05 3.83 19.61
CA THR A 3 11.74 4.08 18.34
C THR A 3 12.49 2.83 17.93
N TYR A 4 12.26 2.37 16.70
CA TYR A 4 12.95 1.24 16.10
C TYR A 4 14.03 1.71 15.12
N GLN A 5 14.94 0.82 14.75
CA GLN A 5 15.98 1.11 13.75
C GLN A 5 15.86 0.14 12.58
N ALA A 6 15.63 0.69 11.40
CA ALA A 6 15.53 -0.07 10.15
C ALA A 6 16.88 -0.17 9.44
N GLU A 7 17.06 -1.27 8.73
CA GLU A 7 18.16 -1.47 7.78
C GLU A 7 17.64 -1.38 6.33
N CYS A 8 18.46 -0.87 5.42
CA CYS A 8 18.18 -0.95 3.99
C CYS A 8 18.54 -2.36 3.49
N VAL A 9 17.53 -3.15 3.11
CA VAL A 9 17.75 -4.53 2.63
C VAL A 9 17.91 -4.61 1.11
N VAL A 10 17.36 -3.62 0.37
CA VAL A 10 17.56 -3.48 -1.08
C VAL A 10 17.73 -2.00 -1.42
N ALA A 11 18.88 -1.63 -1.92
CA ALA A 11 19.13 -0.29 -2.47
C ALA A 11 18.57 -0.20 -3.90
N ALA A 12 17.26 -0.33 -4.06
CA ALA A 12 16.59 -0.49 -5.34
C ALA A 12 16.60 0.80 -6.19
N GLY A 13 16.71 1.97 -5.56
CA GLY A 13 16.71 3.25 -6.26
C GLY A 13 15.39 3.55 -6.97
N ASN A 14 14.27 3.05 -6.45
CA ASN A 14 12.95 3.27 -7.05
C ASN A 14 12.62 4.76 -7.16
N ARG A 15 12.04 5.16 -8.27
CA ARG A 15 11.51 6.52 -8.40
C ARG A 15 10.31 6.73 -7.50
N LEU A 16 9.41 5.75 -7.47
CA LEU A 16 8.25 5.71 -6.58
C LEU A 16 8.01 4.25 -6.14
N GLY A 17 8.81 3.80 -5.16
CA GLY A 17 8.64 2.48 -4.56
C GLY A 17 7.40 2.47 -3.68
N GLU A 18 6.46 1.53 -3.91
CA GLU A 18 5.14 1.52 -3.31
C GLU A 18 4.56 0.11 -3.13
N GLY A 19 3.42 0.04 -2.45
CA GLY A 19 2.55 -1.12 -2.37
C GLY A 19 3.26 -2.42 -1.96
N PRO A 20 4.02 -2.45 -0.85
CA PRO A 20 4.67 -3.68 -0.42
C PRO A 20 3.64 -4.72 0.03
N VAL A 21 3.85 -5.96 -0.37
CA VAL A 21 3.02 -7.09 0.03
C VAL A 21 3.87 -8.35 0.21
N TRP A 22 3.65 -9.06 1.31
CA TRP A 22 4.33 -10.31 1.61
C TRP A 22 3.55 -11.49 1.07
N ASP A 23 4.20 -12.34 0.28
CA ASP A 23 3.66 -13.62 -0.12
C ASP A 23 4.23 -14.72 0.79
N GLU A 24 3.43 -15.20 1.74
CA GLU A 24 3.84 -16.22 2.71
C GLU A 24 4.10 -17.58 2.07
N ARG A 25 3.43 -17.91 0.94
CA ARG A 25 3.66 -19.19 0.22
C ARG A 25 5.05 -19.24 -0.40
N LEU A 26 5.55 -18.09 -0.85
CA LEU A 26 6.87 -17.95 -1.45
C LEU A 26 7.96 -17.57 -0.44
N GLY A 27 7.56 -16.94 0.68
CA GLY A 27 8.48 -16.32 1.63
C GLY A 27 9.22 -15.13 1.01
N GLU A 28 8.51 -14.30 0.23
CA GLU A 28 9.07 -13.21 -0.56
C GLU A 28 8.22 -11.95 -0.42
N LEU A 29 8.90 -10.80 -0.48
CA LEU A 29 8.23 -9.49 -0.53
C LEU A 29 8.14 -9.01 -1.97
N PHE A 30 6.97 -8.53 -2.34
CA PHE A 30 6.71 -7.86 -3.61
C PHE A 30 6.43 -6.37 -3.35
N TRP A 31 6.85 -5.50 -4.26
CA TRP A 31 6.51 -4.08 -4.26
C TRP A 31 6.61 -3.53 -5.68
N VAL A 32 6.05 -2.37 -5.91
CA VAL A 32 6.07 -1.74 -7.22
C VAL A 32 7.03 -0.54 -7.27
N ASP A 33 7.53 -0.21 -8.46
CA ASP A 33 7.99 1.13 -8.81
C ASP A 33 7.01 1.70 -9.81
N ILE A 34 6.11 2.55 -9.31
CA ILE A 34 4.99 3.08 -10.12
C ILE A 34 5.52 3.83 -11.35
N GLU A 35 6.51 4.69 -11.15
CA GLU A 35 7.04 5.55 -12.23
C GLU A 35 7.88 4.77 -13.26
N GLU A 36 8.59 3.74 -12.81
CA GLU A 36 9.39 2.87 -13.69
C GLU A 36 8.58 1.66 -14.19
N ARG A 37 7.29 1.55 -13.83
CA ARG A 37 6.37 0.51 -14.31
C ARG A 37 6.86 -0.90 -14.02
N LYS A 38 7.32 -1.14 -12.78
CA LYS A 38 7.96 -2.40 -12.38
C LYS A 38 7.23 -3.03 -11.20
N LEU A 39 7.05 -4.33 -11.26
CA LEU A 39 6.80 -5.18 -10.10
C LEU A 39 8.12 -5.82 -9.71
N GLN A 40 8.51 -5.68 -8.47
CA GLN A 40 9.77 -6.19 -7.93
C GLN A 40 9.48 -7.24 -6.88
N ARG A 41 10.40 -8.19 -6.72
CA ARG A 41 10.30 -9.31 -5.81
C ARG A 41 11.62 -9.49 -5.09
N PHE A 42 11.59 -9.46 -3.76
CA PHE A 42 12.75 -9.68 -2.90
C PHE A 42 12.61 -10.98 -2.12
N ARG A 43 13.65 -11.80 -2.16
CA ARG A 43 13.74 -13.04 -1.43
C ARG A 43 14.74 -12.89 -0.29
N PRO A 44 14.27 -12.75 0.98
CA PRO A 44 15.17 -12.46 2.12
C PRO A 44 16.22 -13.52 2.37
N ARG A 45 15.91 -14.81 2.13
CA ARG A 45 16.82 -15.95 2.43
C ARG A 45 18.15 -15.92 1.66
N ASP A 46 18.20 -15.29 0.49
CA ASP A 46 19.39 -15.24 -0.37
C ASP A 46 19.67 -13.85 -0.96
N GLY A 47 18.85 -12.85 -0.60
CA GLY A 47 19.01 -11.46 -1.03
C GLY A 47 18.68 -11.20 -2.49
N ARG A 48 18.10 -12.17 -3.22
CA ARG A 48 17.79 -12.00 -4.64
C ARG A 48 16.64 -11.02 -4.86
N VAL A 49 16.81 -10.20 -5.88
CA VAL A 49 15.75 -9.32 -6.40
C VAL A 49 15.45 -9.75 -7.85
N ALA A 50 14.17 -9.94 -8.15
CA ALA A 50 13.67 -10.11 -9.52
C ALA A 50 12.77 -8.93 -9.87
N VAL A 51 12.71 -8.59 -11.16
CA VAL A 51 11.97 -7.43 -11.65
C VAL A 51 11.19 -7.83 -12.89
N HIS A 52 9.90 -7.45 -12.93
CA HIS A 52 9.06 -7.57 -14.11
C HIS A 52 8.56 -6.19 -14.53
N GLY A 53 8.65 -5.86 -15.83
CA GLY A 53 8.24 -4.58 -16.40
C GLY A 53 6.87 -4.64 -17.07
N PHE A 54 6.15 -3.50 -17.07
CA PHE A 54 4.84 -3.35 -17.70
C PHE A 54 4.84 -2.16 -18.67
N ASP A 55 3.89 -2.14 -19.60
CA ASP A 55 3.73 -1.03 -20.55
C ASP A 55 3.09 0.20 -19.90
N GLN A 56 2.37 0.00 -18.79
CA GLN A 56 1.69 1.05 -18.03
C GLN A 56 2.26 1.19 -16.62
N LYS A 57 1.96 2.30 -15.94
CA LYS A 57 2.22 2.46 -14.52
C LYS A 57 1.44 1.40 -13.73
N ILE A 58 2.09 0.80 -12.75
CA ILE A 58 1.51 -0.17 -11.83
C ILE A 58 1.43 0.48 -10.44
N GLY A 59 0.21 0.74 -9.96
CA GLY A 59 -0.02 1.37 -8.65
C GLY A 59 0.12 0.39 -7.50
N CYS A 60 -0.44 -0.81 -7.66
CA CYS A 60 -0.43 -1.85 -6.64
C CYS A 60 -0.57 -3.24 -7.26
N ALA A 61 -0.22 -4.25 -6.46
CA ALA A 61 -0.35 -5.65 -6.85
C ALA A 61 -0.64 -6.50 -5.62
N VAL A 62 -1.50 -7.52 -5.75
CA VAL A 62 -1.81 -8.46 -4.67
C VAL A 62 -1.78 -9.90 -5.19
N PRO A 63 -1.31 -10.87 -4.37
CA PRO A 63 -1.34 -12.27 -4.76
C PRO A 63 -2.77 -12.79 -4.79
N ALA A 64 -3.09 -13.66 -5.76
CA ALA A 64 -4.37 -14.35 -5.85
C ALA A 64 -4.28 -15.79 -5.32
N GLU A 65 -5.42 -16.39 -5.03
CA GLU A 65 -5.52 -17.76 -4.50
C GLU A 65 -4.98 -18.80 -5.48
N ASP A 66 -5.15 -18.58 -6.78
CA ASP A 66 -4.74 -19.49 -7.87
C ASP A 66 -3.25 -19.39 -8.24
N GLY A 67 -2.49 -18.53 -7.55
CA GLY A 67 -1.07 -18.30 -7.82
C GLY A 67 -0.79 -17.17 -8.79
N SER A 68 -1.80 -16.63 -9.46
CA SER A 68 -1.67 -15.39 -10.24
C SER A 68 -1.60 -14.15 -9.34
N TRP A 69 -1.44 -12.99 -9.94
CA TRP A 69 -1.46 -11.68 -9.29
C TRP A 69 -2.56 -10.82 -9.89
N ILE A 70 -3.22 -10.03 -9.05
CA ILE A 70 -4.13 -8.98 -9.49
C ILE A 70 -3.41 -7.65 -9.36
N LEU A 71 -3.37 -6.92 -10.47
CA LEU A 71 -2.64 -5.67 -10.61
C LEU A 71 -3.63 -4.50 -10.73
N GLY A 72 -3.34 -3.40 -10.07
CA GLY A 72 -3.91 -2.10 -10.38
C GLY A 72 -2.97 -1.35 -11.34
N LEU A 73 -3.23 -1.43 -12.65
CA LEU A 73 -2.51 -0.63 -13.64
C LEU A 73 -3.16 0.74 -13.82
N ALA A 74 -2.57 1.61 -14.61
CA ALA A 74 -3.01 2.99 -14.70
C ALA A 74 -4.52 3.15 -14.99
N ASP A 75 -5.08 2.33 -15.87
CA ASP A 75 -6.44 2.45 -16.39
C ASP A 75 -7.42 1.37 -15.89
N GLY A 76 -6.96 0.46 -15.00
CA GLY A 76 -7.85 -0.62 -14.55
C GLY A 76 -7.17 -1.77 -13.83
N PHE A 77 -7.90 -2.87 -13.76
CA PHE A 77 -7.50 -4.07 -13.05
C PHE A 77 -7.14 -5.18 -14.03
N TYR A 78 -6.03 -5.86 -13.75
CA TYR A 78 -5.46 -6.87 -14.64
C TYR A 78 -5.07 -8.12 -13.85
N ARG A 79 -5.11 -9.27 -14.50
CA ARG A 79 -4.53 -10.51 -14.00
C ARG A 79 -3.15 -10.71 -14.62
N PHE A 80 -2.17 -11.05 -13.82
CA PHE A 80 -0.81 -11.37 -14.23
C PHE A 80 -0.46 -12.79 -13.79
N ASP A 81 0.01 -13.57 -14.73
CA ASP A 81 0.53 -14.91 -14.48
C ASP A 81 2.07 -14.83 -14.42
N PRO A 82 2.68 -15.09 -13.24
CA PRO A 82 4.13 -14.96 -13.07
C PRO A 82 4.94 -16.05 -13.78
N ASP A 83 4.34 -17.18 -14.15
CA ASP A 83 5.02 -18.28 -14.84
C ASP A 83 5.11 -18.04 -16.34
N THR A 84 4.07 -17.48 -16.94
CA THR A 84 4.02 -17.18 -18.38
C THR A 84 4.32 -15.71 -18.70
N GLU A 85 4.40 -14.86 -17.67
CA GLU A 85 4.54 -13.40 -17.76
C GLU A 85 3.42 -12.72 -18.57
N GLN A 86 2.26 -13.38 -18.72
CA GLN A 86 1.12 -12.82 -19.42
C GLN A 86 0.28 -11.93 -18.53
N THR A 87 -0.16 -10.81 -19.10
CA THR A 87 -1.06 -9.85 -18.45
C THR A 87 -2.37 -9.79 -19.24
N GLY A 88 -3.49 -9.98 -18.56
CA GLY A 88 -4.83 -9.90 -19.14
C GLY A 88 -5.70 -8.88 -18.43
N LEU A 89 -6.41 -8.02 -19.18
CA LEU A 89 -7.38 -7.08 -18.62
C LEU A 89 -8.53 -7.85 -17.97
N ILE A 90 -8.90 -7.44 -16.75
CA ILE A 90 -10.13 -7.88 -16.09
C ILE A 90 -11.23 -6.83 -16.36
N VAL A 91 -10.97 -5.57 -15.97
CA VAL A 91 -11.93 -4.48 -16.14
C VAL A 91 -11.22 -3.13 -16.07
N HIS A 92 -11.65 -2.17 -16.89
CA HIS A 92 -11.20 -0.78 -16.77
C HIS A 92 -11.91 -0.05 -15.62
N THR A 93 -11.22 0.92 -15.01
CA THR A 93 -11.87 1.92 -14.15
C THR A 93 -12.70 2.88 -14.98
N ASP A 94 -13.76 3.41 -14.38
CA ASP A 94 -14.62 4.44 -15.02
C ASP A 94 -14.33 5.84 -14.44
N GLU A 95 -13.03 6.19 -14.34
CA GLU A 95 -12.61 7.47 -13.79
C GLU A 95 -13.16 8.65 -14.61
N PRO A 96 -13.61 9.72 -13.92
CA PRO A 96 -14.12 10.93 -14.60
C PRO A 96 -13.02 11.72 -15.32
N ASP A 97 -11.76 11.53 -14.92
CA ASP A 97 -10.59 12.14 -15.57
C ASP A 97 -9.66 11.00 -16.03
N ALA A 98 -9.41 10.94 -17.34
CA ALA A 98 -8.59 9.91 -17.97
C ALA A 98 -7.11 9.96 -17.53
N ASP A 99 -6.66 11.06 -16.93
CA ASP A 99 -5.32 11.21 -16.39
C ASP A 99 -5.19 10.68 -14.96
N ASN A 100 -6.31 10.37 -14.29
CA ASN A 100 -6.30 9.66 -13.01
C ASN A 100 -5.79 8.23 -13.23
N ARG A 101 -5.05 7.71 -12.26
CA ARG A 101 -4.52 6.34 -12.31
C ARG A 101 -4.80 5.59 -11.02
N VAL A 102 -4.82 4.28 -11.08
CA VAL A 102 -4.80 3.45 -9.86
C VAL A 102 -3.53 3.76 -9.06
N ASN A 103 -3.67 3.86 -7.75
CA ASN A 103 -2.60 4.22 -6.82
C ASN A 103 -2.30 3.09 -5.84
N ASP A 104 -3.01 2.99 -4.71
CA ASP A 104 -2.80 1.95 -3.71
C ASP A 104 -3.99 0.99 -3.65
N GLY A 105 -3.74 -0.25 -3.21
CA GLY A 105 -4.78 -1.26 -3.10
C GLY A 105 -4.38 -2.46 -2.23
N LYS A 106 -5.40 -3.11 -1.66
CA LYS A 106 -5.25 -4.26 -0.77
C LYS A 106 -6.49 -5.16 -0.82
N CYS A 107 -6.34 -6.44 -0.51
CA CYS A 107 -7.49 -7.32 -0.34
C CYS A 107 -8.16 -7.13 1.02
N ASP A 108 -9.49 -7.18 1.02
CA ASP A 108 -10.28 -7.27 2.25
C ASP A 108 -10.27 -8.72 2.81
N PRO A 109 -10.83 -8.95 4.00
CA PRO A 109 -10.83 -10.27 4.63
C PRO A 109 -11.47 -11.39 3.78
N GLU A 110 -12.37 -11.05 2.86
CA GLU A 110 -13.04 -12.01 1.97
C GLU A 110 -12.36 -12.17 0.60
N GLY A 111 -11.21 -11.49 0.40
CA GLY A 111 -10.41 -11.60 -0.82
C GLY A 111 -10.90 -10.75 -1.99
N ARG A 112 -11.80 -9.79 -1.77
CA ARG A 112 -12.12 -8.77 -2.79
C ARG A 112 -10.98 -7.77 -2.86
N PHE A 113 -10.59 -7.36 -4.05
CA PHE A 113 -9.50 -6.41 -4.21
C PHE A 113 -10.03 -4.97 -4.20
N TRP A 114 -9.60 -4.21 -3.22
CA TRP A 114 -9.88 -2.79 -3.10
C TRP A 114 -8.69 -2.00 -3.58
N ALA A 115 -8.92 -1.07 -4.51
CA ALA A 115 -7.90 -0.13 -4.93
C ALA A 115 -8.53 1.20 -5.33
N GLY A 116 -7.83 2.27 -5.03
CA GLY A 116 -8.31 3.58 -5.40
C GLY A 116 -7.37 4.29 -6.34
N THR A 117 -7.83 5.44 -6.82
CA THR A 117 -7.10 6.25 -7.79
C THR A 117 -6.54 7.52 -7.15
N ILE A 118 -5.60 8.13 -7.83
CA ILE A 118 -5.07 9.46 -7.52
C ILE A 118 -5.51 10.44 -8.58
N SER A 119 -5.98 11.61 -8.15
CA SER A 119 -6.30 12.73 -9.03
C SER A 119 -5.04 13.33 -9.64
N ALA A 120 -4.94 13.30 -10.96
CA ALA A 120 -3.85 13.96 -11.68
C ALA A 120 -3.81 15.47 -11.45
N LYS A 121 -4.94 16.06 -11.14
CA LYS A 121 -5.11 17.51 -10.89
C LYS A 121 -5.10 17.88 -9.41
N TRP A 122 -4.90 16.89 -8.54
CA TRP A 122 -4.95 17.07 -7.08
C TRP A 122 -6.27 17.70 -6.63
N THR A 123 -7.38 17.24 -7.19
CA THR A 123 -8.75 17.65 -6.88
C THR A 123 -9.59 16.46 -6.44
N ARG A 124 -10.79 16.70 -5.90
CA ARG A 124 -11.69 15.64 -5.43
C ARG A 124 -12.43 14.97 -6.61
N ASN A 125 -11.68 14.32 -7.51
CA ASN A 125 -12.22 13.65 -8.68
C ASN A 125 -11.67 12.23 -8.89
N ALA A 126 -11.00 11.68 -7.86
CA ALA A 126 -10.59 10.29 -7.83
C ALA A 126 -11.60 9.43 -7.05
N SER A 127 -11.39 8.12 -7.03
CA SER A 127 -12.35 7.15 -6.53
C SER A 127 -11.67 6.01 -5.76
N LEU A 128 -12.45 5.29 -4.94
CA LEU A 128 -12.09 3.99 -4.38
C LEU A 128 -13.01 2.93 -4.96
N TYR A 129 -12.44 1.85 -5.47
CA TYR A 129 -13.13 0.72 -6.09
C TYR A 129 -12.97 -0.57 -5.28
N MET A 130 -13.93 -1.47 -5.46
CA MET A 130 -13.88 -2.85 -4.99
C MET A 130 -14.12 -3.76 -6.20
N LEU A 131 -13.15 -4.65 -6.47
CA LEU A 131 -13.23 -5.69 -7.49
C LEU A 131 -13.61 -7.01 -6.82
N GLU A 132 -14.69 -7.62 -7.33
CA GLU A 132 -15.24 -8.89 -6.86
C GLU A 132 -15.00 -10.01 -7.89
N ALA A 133 -15.27 -11.23 -7.47
CA ALA A 133 -15.22 -12.40 -8.34
C ALA A 133 -16.02 -12.18 -9.64
N GLY A 134 -15.47 -12.70 -10.76
CA GLY A 134 -16.06 -12.52 -12.08
C GLY A 134 -15.85 -11.15 -12.69
N GLY A 135 -14.96 -10.32 -12.12
CA GLY A 135 -14.60 -9.01 -12.67
C GLY A 135 -15.61 -7.89 -12.39
N LYS A 136 -16.53 -8.12 -11.46
CA LYS A 136 -17.50 -7.08 -11.07
C LYS A 136 -16.79 -5.95 -10.32
N LEU A 137 -16.79 -4.75 -10.88
CA LEU A 137 -16.22 -3.55 -10.29
C LEU A 137 -17.31 -2.66 -9.69
N THR A 138 -17.12 -2.26 -8.43
CA THR A 138 -18.04 -1.36 -7.72
C THR A 138 -17.26 -0.16 -7.21
N ARG A 139 -17.69 1.06 -7.59
CA ARG A 139 -17.15 2.30 -7.02
C ARG A 139 -17.74 2.49 -5.62
N LYS A 140 -16.89 2.53 -4.61
CA LYS A 140 -17.27 2.60 -3.18
C LYS A 140 -17.21 4.00 -2.63
N LEU A 141 -16.24 4.80 -3.06
CA LEU A 141 -16.11 6.22 -2.70
C LEU A 141 -15.86 7.06 -3.94
N THR A 142 -16.41 8.26 -3.92
CA THR A 142 -16.12 9.37 -4.84
C THR A 142 -15.47 10.51 -4.07
N ASP A 143 -15.12 11.58 -4.76
CA ASP A 143 -14.58 12.80 -4.15
C ASP A 143 -13.25 12.57 -3.38
N VAL A 144 -12.48 11.58 -3.82
CA VAL A 144 -11.15 11.27 -3.33
C VAL A 144 -10.12 12.16 -4.03
N ILE A 145 -9.05 12.55 -3.32
CA ILE A 145 -7.92 13.29 -3.91
C ILE A 145 -6.79 12.32 -4.24
N CYS A 146 -6.33 11.55 -3.25
CA CYS A 146 -5.24 10.59 -3.39
C CYS A 146 -5.52 9.39 -2.51
N SER A 147 -6.10 8.36 -3.10
CA SER A 147 -6.38 7.11 -2.41
C SER A 147 -5.08 6.41 -2.04
N ASN A 148 -4.94 6.12 -0.76
CA ASN A 148 -3.78 5.45 -0.19
C ASN A 148 -4.19 4.37 0.81
N GLY A 149 -3.38 4.10 1.79
CA GLY A 149 -3.44 3.01 2.73
C GLY A 149 -4.83 2.45 3.06
N LEU A 150 -4.94 1.12 3.03
CA LEU A 150 -6.12 0.36 3.41
C LEU A 150 -5.75 -0.68 4.46
N ALA A 151 -6.61 -0.87 5.46
CA ALA A 151 -6.46 -1.95 6.44
C ALA A 151 -7.82 -2.35 7.01
N TRP A 152 -7.93 -3.60 7.45
CA TRP A 152 -9.11 -4.11 8.13
C TRP A 152 -8.73 -4.69 9.48
N THR A 153 -9.58 -4.51 10.48
CA THR A 153 -9.42 -5.16 11.79
C THR A 153 -9.47 -6.68 11.66
N ALA A 154 -8.88 -7.39 12.62
CA ALA A 154 -8.82 -8.86 12.63
C ALA A 154 -10.21 -9.52 12.61
N ASP A 155 -11.23 -8.87 13.16
CA ASP A 155 -12.63 -9.32 13.14
C ASP A 155 -13.35 -8.97 11.82
N GLY A 156 -12.65 -8.25 10.90
CA GLY A 156 -13.19 -7.83 9.61
C GLY A 156 -14.34 -6.82 9.69
N ARG A 157 -14.58 -6.15 10.83
CA ARG A 157 -15.74 -5.28 11.02
C ARG A 157 -15.45 -3.79 10.89
N THR A 158 -14.18 -3.39 10.84
CA THR A 158 -13.77 -2.00 10.64
C THR A 158 -12.76 -1.94 9.51
N MET A 159 -13.01 -1.05 8.56
CA MET A 159 -12.07 -0.67 7.51
C MET A 159 -11.45 0.67 7.86
N TYR A 160 -10.12 0.75 7.79
CA TYR A 160 -9.38 2.02 7.81
C TYR A 160 -8.94 2.39 6.40
N TYR A 161 -8.98 3.67 6.10
CA TYR A 161 -8.70 4.20 4.77
C TYR A 161 -8.03 5.57 4.84
N ILE A 162 -7.02 5.80 4.01
CA ILE A 162 -6.32 7.07 3.89
C ILE A 162 -6.69 7.77 2.57
N ASP A 163 -7.14 9.02 2.66
CA ASP A 163 -7.02 9.99 1.59
C ASP A 163 -5.91 10.97 1.97
N THR A 164 -4.75 10.85 1.34
CA THR A 164 -3.58 11.68 1.66
C THR A 164 -3.87 13.16 1.54
N GLY A 165 -4.69 13.55 0.56
CA GLY A 165 -5.06 14.94 0.34
C GLY A 165 -5.85 15.57 1.50
N GLU A 166 -6.47 14.75 2.35
CA GLU A 166 -7.19 15.21 3.54
C GLU A 166 -6.32 15.17 4.81
N ARG A 167 -5.19 14.45 4.82
CA ARG A 167 -4.36 14.16 6.00
C ARG A 167 -5.13 13.46 7.12
N ILE A 168 -6.09 12.58 6.75
CA ILE A 168 -6.97 11.88 7.68
C ILE A 168 -6.91 10.37 7.40
N VAL A 169 -6.88 9.59 8.47
CA VAL A 169 -7.24 8.18 8.43
C VAL A 169 -8.71 8.06 8.81
N TRP A 170 -9.52 7.62 7.86
CA TRP A 170 -10.93 7.35 8.05
C TRP A 170 -11.15 5.94 8.60
N ALA A 171 -12.17 5.77 9.42
CA ALA A 171 -12.72 4.46 9.78
C ALA A 171 -14.14 4.34 9.24
N PHE A 172 -14.48 3.14 8.79
CA PHE A 172 -15.82 2.76 8.36
C PHE A 172 -16.24 1.50 9.09
N ASP A 173 -17.51 1.38 9.40
CA ASP A 173 -18.10 0.08 9.70
C ASP A 173 -18.12 -0.72 8.41
N PHE A 174 -17.62 -1.95 8.47
CA PHE A 174 -17.43 -2.81 7.31
C PHE A 174 -18.27 -4.08 7.46
N ASP A 175 -19.03 -4.40 6.43
CA ASP A 175 -19.76 -5.65 6.33
C ASP A 175 -18.92 -6.66 5.52
N PRO A 176 -18.36 -7.71 6.15
CA PRO A 176 -17.53 -8.68 5.46
C PRO A 176 -18.29 -9.50 4.41
N GLU A 177 -19.61 -9.71 4.55
CA GLU A 177 -20.39 -10.50 3.59
C GLU A 177 -20.56 -9.76 2.27
N THR A 178 -20.82 -8.45 2.31
CA THR A 178 -21.17 -7.65 1.13
C THR A 178 -20.07 -6.67 0.70
N GLY A 179 -19.07 -6.42 1.54
CA GLY A 179 -18.11 -5.32 1.35
C GLY A 179 -18.76 -3.94 1.45
N ALA A 180 -19.92 -3.81 2.10
CA ALA A 180 -20.52 -2.51 2.35
C ALA A 180 -19.71 -1.75 3.39
N ILE A 181 -19.57 -0.43 3.17
CA ILE A 181 -18.96 0.51 4.12
C ILE A 181 -19.99 1.53 4.56
N ALA A 182 -20.01 1.85 5.86
CA ALA A 182 -20.96 2.78 6.44
C ALA A 182 -20.31 3.57 7.59
N ASN A 183 -21.03 4.54 8.13
CA ASN A 183 -20.65 5.27 9.34
C ASN A 183 -19.22 5.82 9.33
N ARG A 184 -18.85 6.52 8.22
CA ARG A 184 -17.56 7.19 8.06
C ARG A 184 -17.26 8.08 9.26
N ARG A 185 -16.09 7.91 9.88
CA ARG A 185 -15.63 8.69 11.03
C ARG A 185 -14.12 8.87 11.00
N VAL A 186 -13.64 9.95 11.60
CA VAL A 186 -12.21 10.19 11.76
C VAL A 186 -11.63 9.19 12.78
N ALA A 187 -10.63 8.41 12.39
CA ALA A 187 -9.83 7.58 13.28
C ALA A 187 -8.56 8.31 13.72
N ILE A 188 -7.85 8.92 12.77
CA ILE A 188 -6.66 9.72 13.04
C ILE A 188 -6.74 11.00 12.22
N GLU A 189 -6.69 12.13 12.85
CA GLU A 189 -6.40 13.42 12.23
C GLU A 189 -4.92 13.71 12.45
N TYR A 190 -4.16 13.83 11.37
CA TYR A 190 -2.72 14.08 11.46
C TYR A 190 -2.48 15.48 12.05
N PRO A 191 -1.76 15.61 13.19
CA PRO A 191 -1.42 16.89 13.75
C PRO A 191 -0.67 17.78 12.73
N ALA A 192 -0.92 19.08 12.78
CA ALA A 192 -0.29 20.02 11.85
C ALA A 192 1.25 20.04 11.94
N ASP A 193 1.80 19.69 13.12
CA ASP A 193 3.22 19.57 13.38
C ASP A 193 3.79 18.16 13.18
N GLU A 194 2.95 17.17 12.84
CA GLU A 194 3.43 15.83 12.48
C GLU A 194 4.12 15.88 11.09
N PRO A 195 5.40 15.46 11.02
CA PRO A 195 6.14 15.49 9.76
C PRO A 195 5.55 14.57 8.71
N GLY A 196 5.37 15.10 7.51
CA GLY A 196 4.88 14.36 6.33
C GLY A 196 3.38 14.13 6.32
N ASP A 197 2.94 13.51 5.22
CA ASP A 197 1.54 13.17 4.98
C ASP A 197 1.32 11.66 5.10
N PRO A 198 0.15 11.19 5.58
CA PRO A 198 -0.14 9.77 5.65
C PRO A 198 -0.24 9.18 4.25
N ASP A 199 0.43 8.04 4.04
CA ASP A 199 0.54 7.38 2.75
C ASP A 199 0.04 5.92 2.84
N GLY A 200 0.81 4.93 2.43
CA GLY A 200 0.42 3.53 2.56
C GLY A 200 0.44 3.04 4.01
N MET A 201 -0.39 2.04 4.34
CA MET A 201 -0.47 1.49 5.71
C MET A 201 -0.66 -0.02 5.77
N CYS A 202 -0.33 -0.59 6.92
CA CYS A 202 -0.74 -1.92 7.35
C CYS A 202 -1.19 -1.91 8.81
N ILE A 203 -1.72 -3.04 9.29
CA ILE A 203 -2.27 -3.19 10.64
C ILE A 203 -1.58 -4.33 11.39
N ASP A 204 -1.33 -4.15 12.69
CA ASP A 204 -0.77 -5.19 13.53
C ASP A 204 -1.84 -5.97 14.32
N ALA A 205 -1.39 -7.04 15.02
CA ALA A 205 -2.27 -7.92 15.77
C ALA A 205 -2.97 -7.26 16.97
N GLU A 206 -2.49 -6.08 17.41
CA GLU A 206 -3.15 -5.26 18.42
C GLU A 206 -4.11 -4.22 17.81
N GLY A 207 -4.32 -4.27 16.48
CA GLY A 207 -5.18 -3.35 15.76
C GLY A 207 -4.61 -1.94 15.62
N LYS A 208 -3.27 -1.79 15.72
CA LYS A 208 -2.61 -0.50 15.51
C LYS A 208 -2.15 -0.38 14.06
N LEU A 209 -2.21 0.84 13.54
CA LEU A 209 -1.89 1.14 12.15
C LEU A 209 -0.42 1.55 12.04
N TRP A 210 0.30 0.92 11.13
CA TRP A 210 1.64 1.35 10.72
C TRP A 210 1.49 2.09 9.40
N ILE A 211 1.96 3.33 9.35
CA ILE A 211 1.69 4.26 8.26
C ILE A 211 3.00 4.86 7.77
N GLY A 212 3.24 4.83 6.46
CA GLY A 212 4.30 5.58 5.80
C GLY A 212 4.01 7.07 5.85
N HIS A 213 5.05 7.89 6.07
CA HIS A 213 4.91 9.35 6.10
C HIS A 213 5.64 9.95 4.90
N TRP A 214 4.91 10.29 3.84
CA TRP A 214 5.45 10.99 2.68
C TRP A 214 6.04 12.34 3.09
N GLY A 215 7.32 12.59 2.83
CA GLY A 215 8.03 13.79 3.28
C GLY A 215 8.40 13.78 4.77
N GLY A 216 8.05 12.74 5.53
CA GLY A 216 8.18 12.69 6.99
C GLY A 216 9.37 11.90 7.52
N ARG A 217 10.16 11.22 6.67
CA ARG A 217 11.36 10.44 7.03
C ARG A 217 11.12 9.33 8.05
N GLN A 218 9.90 8.78 8.11
CA GLN A 218 9.57 7.73 9.07
C GLN A 218 8.36 6.90 8.61
N ALA A 219 8.22 5.70 9.18
CA ALA A 219 6.95 5.04 9.35
C ALA A 219 6.51 5.18 10.82
N GLY A 220 5.22 5.42 11.08
CA GLY A 220 4.68 5.61 12.41
C GLY A 220 3.68 4.52 12.79
N ARG A 221 3.73 4.04 14.06
CA ARG A 221 2.69 3.19 14.66
C ARG A 221 1.66 4.05 15.35
N TRP A 222 0.40 3.94 14.97
CA TRP A 222 -0.69 4.79 15.46
C TRP A 222 -1.81 3.97 16.09
N ASP A 223 -2.39 4.51 17.15
CA ASP A 223 -3.61 3.96 17.74
C ASP A 223 -4.84 4.63 17.11
N PRO A 224 -5.61 3.91 16.28
CA PRO A 224 -6.78 4.49 15.61
C PRO A 224 -7.95 4.80 16.55
N VAL A 225 -7.92 4.30 17.80
CA VAL A 225 -8.95 4.58 18.80
C VAL A 225 -8.70 5.93 19.49
N THR A 226 -7.43 6.24 19.76
CA THR A 226 -7.06 7.47 20.49
C THR A 226 -6.46 8.56 19.57
N GLY A 227 -6.18 8.23 18.31
CA GLY A 227 -5.49 9.11 17.37
C GLY A 227 -4.01 9.39 17.70
N ARG A 228 -3.40 8.63 18.63
CA ARG A 228 -2.05 8.90 19.14
C ARG A 228 -1.00 8.05 18.44
N LYS A 229 0.15 8.66 18.13
CA LYS A 229 1.34 7.95 17.67
C LYS A 229 2.02 7.26 18.85
N LEU A 230 2.26 5.94 18.73
CA LEU A 230 2.81 5.08 19.77
C LEU A 230 4.30 4.81 19.56
N ALA A 231 4.73 4.66 18.30
CA ALA A 231 6.10 4.39 17.94
C ALA A 231 6.47 5.01 16.60
N SER A 232 7.76 5.10 16.31
CA SER A 232 8.28 5.49 15.01
C SER A 232 9.46 4.64 14.57
N VAL A 233 9.62 4.54 13.26
CA VAL A 233 10.78 3.96 12.57
C VAL A 233 11.38 5.06 11.70
N PRO A 234 12.39 5.78 12.18
CA PRO A 234 13.09 6.77 11.36
C PRO A 234 13.78 6.13 10.17
N ILE A 235 13.63 6.73 9.01
CA ILE A 235 14.25 6.28 7.75
C ILE A 235 15.14 7.41 7.22
N PRO A 236 16.36 7.14 6.75
CA PRO A 236 17.28 8.18 6.28
C PRO A 236 16.91 8.72 4.89
N VAL A 237 15.64 8.60 4.51
CA VAL A 237 15.06 9.00 3.23
C VAL A 237 13.82 9.85 3.49
N GLU A 238 13.62 10.88 2.71
CA GLU A 238 12.53 11.86 2.91
C GLU A 238 11.15 11.24 2.70
N ASN A 239 10.97 10.56 1.55
CA ASN A 239 9.66 10.03 1.15
C ASN A 239 9.53 8.56 1.54
N VAL A 240 8.93 8.31 2.69
CA VAL A 240 8.52 6.98 3.12
C VAL A 240 7.09 6.77 2.65
N THR A 241 6.88 5.77 1.80
CA THR A 241 5.65 5.61 1.05
C THR A 241 4.69 4.63 1.72
N SER A 242 5.10 3.39 1.95
CA SER A 242 4.19 2.37 2.46
C SER A 242 4.93 1.37 3.35
N CYS A 243 4.16 0.48 3.98
CA CYS A 243 4.74 -0.60 4.76
C CYS A 243 3.86 -1.87 4.73
N ALA A 244 4.51 -3.02 4.94
CA ALA A 244 3.84 -4.31 5.07
C ALA A 244 4.59 -5.21 6.05
N PHE A 245 3.84 -6.03 6.76
CA PHE A 245 4.42 -7.08 7.58
C PHE A 245 4.80 -8.29 6.72
N GLY A 246 5.90 -8.93 7.09
CA GLY A 246 6.40 -10.15 6.47
C GLY A 246 7.29 -10.94 7.42
N GLY A 247 8.07 -11.87 6.86
CA GLY A 247 8.83 -12.84 7.63
C GLY A 247 7.99 -14.04 8.08
N GLU A 248 8.61 -15.05 8.63
CA GLU A 248 7.96 -16.30 9.06
C GLU A 248 6.89 -16.07 10.14
N HIS A 249 7.08 -15.04 10.98
CA HIS A 249 6.21 -14.73 12.11
C HIS A 249 5.45 -13.40 11.94
N PHE A 250 5.50 -12.78 10.75
CA PHE A 250 4.94 -11.46 10.48
C PHE A 250 5.44 -10.36 11.44
N ASP A 251 6.64 -10.51 12.00
CA ASP A 251 7.26 -9.56 12.92
C ASP A 251 8.35 -8.70 12.26
N GLU A 252 8.52 -8.83 10.95
CA GLU A 252 9.36 -7.99 10.11
C GLU A 252 8.50 -6.96 9.38
N LEU A 253 8.69 -5.68 9.67
CA LEU A 253 8.03 -4.59 8.94
C LEU A 253 8.93 -4.16 7.79
N TYR A 254 8.48 -4.37 6.56
CA TYR A 254 9.10 -3.87 5.34
C TYR A 254 8.54 -2.49 5.00
N ILE A 255 9.40 -1.58 4.60
CA ILE A 255 9.06 -0.16 4.37
C ILE A 255 9.61 0.25 3.01
N THR A 256 8.74 0.71 2.13
CA THR A 256 9.10 1.25 0.82
C THR A 256 9.36 2.75 0.87
N THR A 257 10.17 3.23 -0.06
CA THR A 257 10.52 4.65 -0.16
C THR A 257 10.58 5.10 -1.61
N ALA A 258 10.46 6.41 -1.83
CA ALA A 258 10.60 7.03 -3.14
C ALA A 258 11.91 7.83 -3.26
N GLY A 259 12.55 7.71 -4.41
CA GLY A 259 13.74 8.49 -4.78
C GLY A 259 13.43 9.91 -5.22
N GLY A 260 12.15 10.24 -5.38
CA GLY A 260 11.65 11.51 -5.86
C GLY A 260 11.44 11.53 -7.38
N GLY A 261 10.31 12.10 -7.80
CA GLY A 261 10.04 12.40 -9.21
C GLY A 261 11.01 13.47 -9.73
N SER A 262 11.29 13.44 -11.02
CA SER A 262 12.03 14.49 -11.74
C SER A 262 13.47 14.80 -11.26
N GLY A 263 14.30 13.78 -11.03
CA GLY A 263 15.75 14.00 -10.92
C GLY A 263 16.24 14.63 -9.61
N GLN A 264 15.42 14.62 -8.56
CA GLN A 264 15.76 15.21 -7.27
C GLN A 264 16.61 14.33 -6.34
N ASN A 265 17.01 13.13 -6.77
CA ASN A 265 18.04 12.40 -6.02
C ASN A 265 19.39 13.01 -6.31
N THR A 266 19.68 14.16 -5.68
CA THR A 266 20.90 14.98 -5.87
C THR A 266 22.13 14.38 -5.18
N GLY A 267 22.16 13.07 -4.92
CA GLY A 267 23.24 12.42 -4.15
C GLY A 267 23.20 12.70 -2.62
N LYS A 268 22.23 13.48 -2.15
CA LYS A 268 22.07 13.78 -0.71
C LYS A 268 21.38 12.66 0.06
N GLN A 269 20.66 11.77 -0.62
CA GLN A 269 19.93 10.65 -0.03
C GLN A 269 20.23 9.35 -0.83
N PRO A 270 21.40 8.73 -0.64
CA PRO A 270 21.86 7.61 -1.48
C PRO A 270 20.97 6.35 -1.37
N LEU A 271 20.16 6.24 -0.31
CA LEU A 271 19.24 5.11 -0.11
C LEU A 271 17.78 5.43 -0.51
N ALA A 272 17.54 6.59 -1.11
CA ALA A 272 16.20 6.97 -1.58
C ALA A 272 15.69 5.99 -2.65
N GLY A 273 14.42 5.58 -2.55
CA GLY A 273 13.86 4.51 -3.36
C GLY A 273 14.30 3.10 -2.93
N GLY A 274 14.93 2.96 -1.77
CA GLY A 274 15.29 1.68 -1.19
C GLY A 274 14.13 1.01 -0.47
N LEU A 275 14.28 -0.30 -0.27
CA LEU A 275 13.43 -1.10 0.60
C LEU A 275 14.13 -1.27 1.94
N PHE A 276 13.44 -0.92 3.01
CA PHE A 276 13.93 -1.05 4.39
C PHE A 276 13.18 -2.16 5.12
N ARG A 277 13.81 -2.66 6.18
CA ARG A 277 13.23 -3.67 7.06
C ARG A 277 13.57 -3.38 8.51
N VAL A 278 12.64 -3.69 9.40
CA VAL A 278 12.84 -3.64 10.85
C VAL A 278 12.05 -4.74 11.53
N LYS A 279 12.63 -5.35 12.56
CA LYS A 279 11.90 -6.26 13.44
C LYS A 279 11.17 -5.46 14.51
N VAL A 280 9.89 -5.80 14.72
CA VAL A 280 9.02 -5.13 15.69
C VAL A 280 8.44 -6.12 16.71
N ASP A 281 7.98 -5.59 17.86
CA ASP A 281 7.55 -6.44 18.99
C ASP A 281 6.14 -7.04 18.79
N VAL A 282 5.30 -6.37 18.00
CA VAL A 282 3.93 -6.81 17.73
C VAL A 282 3.83 -7.21 16.25
N PRO A 283 3.50 -8.48 15.96
CA PRO A 283 3.40 -8.94 14.58
C PRO A 283 2.20 -8.36 13.85
N GLY A 284 2.25 -8.40 12.52
CA GLY A 284 1.15 -8.04 11.65
C GLY A 284 0.10 -9.16 11.54
N LEU A 285 -0.99 -8.84 10.83
CA LEU A 285 -1.97 -9.83 10.40
C LEU A 285 -1.52 -10.48 9.08
N PRO A 286 -1.92 -11.75 8.82
CA PRO A 286 -1.66 -12.41 7.54
C PRO A 286 -2.24 -11.61 6.35
N VAL A 287 -1.54 -11.66 5.23
CA VAL A 287 -1.99 -11.01 3.99
C VAL A 287 -3.16 -11.79 3.39
N GLN A 288 -4.21 -11.10 3.01
CA GLN A 288 -5.34 -11.71 2.30
C GLN A 288 -5.02 -11.81 0.80
N ARG A 289 -5.46 -12.91 0.19
CA ARG A 289 -5.29 -13.19 -1.24
C ARG A 289 -6.54 -12.84 -2.02
N ALA A 290 -6.35 -12.37 -3.25
CA ALA A 290 -7.48 -12.06 -4.12
C ALA A 290 -8.24 -13.32 -4.54
N ARG A 291 -9.58 -13.21 -4.51
CA ARG A 291 -10.56 -14.19 -4.98
C ARG A 291 -11.44 -13.56 -6.06
N VAL A 292 -10.83 -12.98 -7.08
CA VAL A 292 -11.50 -12.19 -8.13
C VAL A 292 -11.34 -12.82 -9.51
#